data_3df0bf92674909010210a2c4ba4099de
#
_entry.id   3df0bf92674909010210a2c4ba4099de
#
_cell.length_a   1.000
_cell.length_b   1.000
_cell.length_c   1.000
_cell.angle_alpha   90.00
_cell.angle_beta   90.00
_cell.angle_gamma   90.00
#
_symmetry.space_group_name_H-M   'P 1'
#
loop_
_entity.id
_entity.type
_entity.pdbx_description
1 polymer ?
#
loop_
_entity_poly.entity_id
_entity_poly.type
_entity_poly.pdbx_seq_one_letter_code
_entity_poly.pdbx_strand_id
1 'polypeptide(L)'
;MFVSPFFEKPKLIENELGFVIYDGFPVSKGHCLVVPHRVYSNYFDSTEDEIIGLQKLVVETKKFLDKEYQPEGYNVGINCGEVSGQTIPHVHIHVIPRYKGDMDNPRGGVRGVIPSKQKY
;
A
#
# COMPACT_ATOMS: atom_id res chain seq x y z
N MET A 1 13.87 11.89 17.35
CA MET A 1 13.28 10.54 17.27
C MET A 1 12.15 10.52 16.26
N PHE A 2 12.16 9.54 15.36
CA PHE A 2 11.07 9.38 14.41
C PHE A 2 9.81 8.85 15.11
N VAL A 3 8.68 9.48 14.83
CA VAL A 3 7.36 9.03 15.28
C VAL A 3 6.51 8.77 14.05
N SER A 4 6.05 7.53 13.90
CA SER A 4 5.26 7.15 12.74
C SER A 4 3.90 7.84 12.74
N PRO A 5 3.50 8.50 11.64
CA PRO A 5 2.19 9.13 11.55
C PRO A 5 1.04 8.14 11.40
N PHE A 6 1.34 6.86 11.14
CA PHE A 6 0.31 5.87 10.80
C PHE A 6 -0.54 5.45 12.01
N PHE A 7 0.04 5.49 13.21
CA PHE A 7 -0.68 5.05 14.42
C PHE A 7 -1.84 5.96 14.82
N GLU A 8 -1.84 7.21 14.36
CA GLU A 8 -2.88 8.18 14.69
C GLU A 8 -4.14 8.02 13.86
N LYS A 9 -4.06 7.28 12.76
CA LYS A 9 -5.19 7.13 11.84
C LYS A 9 -6.13 6.00 12.29
N PRO A 10 -7.45 6.14 12.01
CA PRO A 10 -8.39 5.05 12.30
C PRO A 10 -7.99 3.78 11.56
N LYS A 11 -7.94 2.67 12.28
CA LYS A 11 -7.63 1.36 11.72
C LYS A 11 -8.88 0.73 11.13
N LEU A 12 -8.79 0.31 9.87
CA LEU A 12 -9.89 -0.35 9.16
C LEU A 12 -9.92 -1.85 9.43
N ILE A 13 -8.75 -2.46 9.46
CA ILE A 13 -8.54 -3.89 9.66
C ILE A 13 -7.26 -4.02 10.47
N GLU A 14 -7.18 -5.06 11.29
CA GLU A 14 -6.01 -5.30 12.13
C GLU A 14 -5.81 -6.80 12.36
N ASN A 15 -4.56 -7.24 12.41
CA ASN A 15 -4.20 -8.57 12.92
C ASN A 15 -3.01 -8.42 13.88
N GLU A 16 -2.42 -9.54 14.29
CA GLU A 16 -1.30 -9.53 15.24
C GLU A 16 -0.05 -8.81 14.71
N LEU A 17 0.14 -8.79 13.39
CA LEU A 17 1.35 -8.29 12.76
C LEU A 17 1.24 -6.85 12.27
N GLY A 18 0.04 -6.38 11.98
CA GLY A 18 -0.12 -5.04 11.42
C GLY A 18 -1.58 -4.58 11.34
N PHE A 19 -1.78 -3.50 10.62
CA PHE A 19 -3.07 -2.85 10.48
C PHE A 19 -3.21 -2.17 9.12
N VAL A 20 -4.43 -1.80 8.79
CA VAL A 20 -4.77 -1.14 7.52
C VAL A 20 -5.41 0.21 7.81
N ILE A 21 -4.98 1.23 7.10
CA ILE A 21 -5.51 2.59 7.19
C ILE A 21 -5.74 3.12 5.78
N TYR A 22 -6.57 4.16 5.65
CA TYR A 22 -6.61 4.93 4.40
C TYR A 22 -5.36 5.78 4.28
N ASP A 23 -4.83 5.90 3.06
CA ASP A 23 -3.73 6.83 2.77
C ASP A 23 -4.26 8.26 2.95
N GLY A 24 -3.49 9.12 3.61
CA GLY A 24 -3.82 10.53 3.78
C GLY A 24 -3.77 11.35 2.50
N PHE A 25 -3.10 10.83 1.47
CA PHE A 25 -2.97 11.47 0.16
C PHE A 25 -3.37 10.47 -0.94
N PRO A 26 -4.65 10.07 -0.98
CA PRO A 26 -5.07 8.97 -1.84
C PRO A 26 -4.86 9.27 -3.32
N VAL A 27 -4.31 8.31 -4.04
CA VAL A 27 -4.16 8.37 -5.50
C VAL A 27 -5.50 8.10 -6.17
N SER A 28 -6.31 7.27 -5.52
CA SER A 28 -7.65 6.92 -5.98
C SER A 28 -8.56 6.71 -4.78
N LYS A 29 -9.84 6.65 -5.03
CA LYS A 29 -10.84 6.45 -3.98
C LYS A 29 -10.64 5.08 -3.33
N GLY A 30 -10.40 5.07 -2.02
CA GLY A 30 -10.18 3.85 -1.26
C GLY A 30 -8.72 3.41 -1.12
N HIS A 31 -7.78 4.21 -1.60
CA HIS A 31 -6.34 3.91 -1.48
C HIS A 31 -5.98 3.64 -0.02
N CYS A 32 -5.50 2.42 0.25
CA CYS A 32 -5.14 1.97 1.60
C CYS A 32 -3.65 1.72 1.74
N LEU A 33 -3.20 1.74 2.98
CA LEU A 33 -1.86 1.33 3.39
C LEU A 33 -1.97 0.17 4.36
N VAL A 34 -1.15 -0.85 4.14
CA VAL A 34 -0.99 -1.97 5.07
C VAL A 34 0.34 -1.75 5.80
N VAL A 35 0.29 -1.69 7.12
CA VAL A 35 1.40 -1.20 7.95
C VAL A 35 1.69 -2.20 9.06
N PRO A 36 2.96 -2.62 9.27
CA PRO A 36 3.30 -3.47 10.41
C PRO A 36 3.21 -2.70 11.73
N HIS A 37 2.87 -3.39 12.82
CA HIS A 37 2.90 -2.78 14.15
C HIS A 37 4.31 -2.36 14.54
N ARG A 38 5.31 -3.17 14.21
CA ARG A 38 6.71 -2.84 14.48
C ARG A 38 7.16 -1.73 13.53
N VAL A 39 7.85 -0.72 14.05
CA VAL A 39 8.36 0.40 13.25
C VAL A 39 9.74 0.03 12.73
N TYR A 40 9.85 -0.21 11.44
CA TYR A 40 11.09 -0.44 10.71
C TYR A 40 10.92 0.06 9.28
N SER A 41 12.02 0.50 8.67
CA SER A 41 11.92 1.25 7.41
C SER A 41 11.96 0.39 6.15
N ASN A 42 12.68 -0.74 6.17
CA ASN A 42 12.88 -1.53 4.97
C ASN A 42 12.08 -2.82 5.01
N TYR A 43 11.23 -3.01 3.99
CA TYR A 43 10.40 -4.21 3.86
C TYR A 43 11.23 -5.50 3.91
N PHE A 44 12.45 -5.47 3.36
CA PHE A 44 13.33 -6.63 3.33
C PHE A 44 13.89 -7.01 4.69
N ASP A 45 13.71 -6.16 5.70
CA ASP A 45 14.03 -6.45 7.10
C ASP A 45 12.84 -7.02 7.87
N SER A 46 11.73 -7.32 7.19
CA SER A 46 10.58 -7.97 7.79
C SER A 46 10.95 -9.38 8.27
N THR A 47 10.35 -9.80 9.38
CA THR A 47 10.38 -11.20 9.77
C THR A 47 9.49 -12.01 8.85
N GLU A 48 9.67 -13.34 8.83
CA GLU A 48 8.80 -14.21 8.06
C GLU A 48 7.33 -14.07 8.48
N ASP A 49 7.07 -14.00 9.79
CA ASP A 49 5.72 -13.80 10.31
C ASP A 49 5.13 -12.47 9.84
N GLU A 50 5.93 -11.42 9.81
CA GLU A 50 5.48 -10.12 9.29
C GLU A 50 5.12 -10.20 7.81
N ILE A 51 5.94 -10.85 7.02
CA ILE A 51 5.62 -11.03 5.58
C ILE A 51 4.29 -11.73 5.41
N ILE A 52 4.09 -12.83 6.11
CA ILE A 52 2.84 -13.61 6.03
C ILE A 52 1.65 -12.78 6.53
N GLY A 53 1.80 -12.15 7.68
CA GLY A 53 0.72 -11.36 8.29
C GLY A 53 0.33 -10.14 7.45
N LEU A 54 1.31 -9.46 6.86
CA LEU A 54 1.06 -8.30 6.00
C LEU A 54 0.38 -8.73 4.68
N GLN A 55 0.79 -9.86 4.11
CA GLN A 55 0.14 -10.36 2.88
C GLN A 55 -1.31 -10.76 3.13
N LYS A 56 -1.61 -11.34 4.29
CA LYS A 56 -3.00 -11.61 4.67
C LYS A 56 -3.82 -10.32 4.74
N LEU A 57 -3.24 -9.25 5.29
CA LEU A 57 -3.90 -7.96 5.35
C LEU A 57 -4.13 -7.37 3.95
N VAL A 58 -3.21 -7.57 3.02
CA VAL A 58 -3.40 -7.13 1.62
C VAL A 58 -4.64 -7.81 1.03
N VAL A 59 -4.78 -9.11 1.21
CA VAL A 59 -5.92 -9.87 0.71
C VAL A 59 -7.23 -9.40 1.36
N GLU A 60 -7.22 -9.20 2.67
CA GLU A 60 -8.40 -8.71 3.39
C GLU A 60 -8.76 -7.28 2.99
N THR A 61 -7.75 -6.45 2.73
CA THR A 61 -7.96 -5.08 2.23
C THR A 61 -8.68 -5.11 0.88
N LYS A 62 -8.26 -6.00 -0.01
CA LYS A 62 -8.96 -6.15 -1.30
C LYS A 62 -10.42 -6.50 -1.10
N LYS A 63 -10.73 -7.47 -0.22
CA LYS A 63 -12.12 -7.87 0.05
C LYS A 63 -12.94 -6.70 0.59
N PHE A 64 -12.38 -5.92 1.49
CA PHE A 64 -13.00 -4.73 2.04
C PHE A 64 -13.29 -3.70 0.96
N LEU A 65 -12.30 -3.41 0.11
CA LEU A 65 -12.43 -2.42 -0.96
C LEU A 65 -13.39 -2.87 -2.06
N ASP A 66 -13.40 -4.15 -2.39
CA ASP A 66 -14.37 -4.71 -3.35
C ASP A 66 -15.80 -4.44 -2.92
N LYS A 67 -16.07 -4.59 -1.63
CA LYS A 67 -17.40 -4.37 -1.07
C LYS A 67 -17.75 -2.89 -1.01
N GLU A 68 -16.82 -2.05 -0.56
CA GLU A 68 -17.10 -0.63 -0.33
C GLU A 68 -17.10 0.21 -1.59
N TYR A 69 -16.24 -0.10 -2.56
CA TYR A 69 -15.99 0.79 -3.71
C TYR A 69 -16.15 0.11 -5.07
N GLN A 70 -16.19 -1.20 -5.14
CA GLN A 70 -16.29 -1.99 -6.38
C GLN A 70 -15.27 -1.57 -7.46
N PRO A 71 -13.96 -1.52 -7.12
CA PRO A 71 -12.95 -1.21 -8.14
C PRO A 71 -12.81 -2.36 -9.14
N GLU A 72 -12.23 -2.05 -10.29
CA GLU A 72 -12.08 -3.03 -11.38
C GLU A 72 -10.68 -3.64 -11.42
N GLY A 73 -9.75 -3.10 -10.64
CA GLY A 73 -8.40 -3.61 -10.54
C GLY A 73 -7.67 -3.01 -9.37
N TYR A 74 -6.41 -3.41 -9.19
CA TYR A 74 -5.57 -2.94 -8.08
C TYR A 74 -4.12 -2.82 -8.53
N ASN A 75 -3.43 -1.81 -8.00
CA ASN A 75 -1.98 -1.82 -7.94
C ASN A 75 -1.57 -2.01 -6.49
N VAL A 76 -0.63 -2.92 -6.26
CA VAL A 76 -0.08 -3.19 -4.94
C VAL A 76 1.42 -2.98 -5.02
N GLY A 77 1.98 -2.18 -4.11
CA GLY A 77 3.39 -1.89 -4.17
C GLY A 77 3.96 -1.34 -2.88
N ILE A 78 5.29 -1.41 -2.78
CA ILE A 78 6.06 -0.99 -1.61
C ILE A 78 7.25 -0.19 -2.10
N ASN A 79 7.47 0.99 -1.51
CA ASN A 79 8.69 1.75 -1.77
C ASN A 79 9.76 1.37 -0.75
N CYS A 80 10.88 0.85 -1.23
CA CYS A 80 11.99 0.42 -0.40
C CYS A 80 13.20 1.32 -0.64
N GLY A 81 13.45 2.25 0.27
CA GLY A 81 14.57 3.19 0.19
C GLY A 81 14.20 4.52 -0.46
N GLU A 82 15.00 5.54 -0.18
CA GLU A 82 14.74 6.90 -0.68
C GLU A 82 14.73 6.99 -2.19
N VAL A 83 15.62 6.25 -2.86
CA VAL A 83 15.75 6.26 -4.33
C VAL A 83 14.47 5.74 -4.99
N SER A 84 13.71 4.89 -4.31
CA SER A 84 12.45 4.37 -4.82
C SER A 84 11.25 5.21 -4.41
N GLY A 85 11.46 6.32 -3.71
CA GLY A 85 10.41 7.26 -3.33
C GLY A 85 9.85 7.09 -1.93
N GLN A 86 10.50 6.28 -1.09
CA GLN A 86 10.06 6.13 0.30
C GLN A 86 10.32 7.42 1.08
N THR A 87 9.28 8.01 1.64
CA THR A 87 9.38 9.25 2.42
C THR A 87 9.14 9.05 3.92
N ILE A 88 8.45 7.99 4.31
CA ILE A 88 8.17 7.68 5.70
C ILE A 88 8.91 6.38 6.07
N PRO A 89 9.82 6.41 7.07
CA PRO A 89 10.65 5.26 7.42
C PRO A 89 9.91 4.25 8.32
N HIS A 90 8.73 3.86 7.91
CA HIS A 90 7.91 2.81 8.50
C HIS A 90 7.29 2.06 7.33
N VAL A 91 7.58 0.79 7.21
CA VAL A 91 7.10 -0.04 6.09
C VAL A 91 5.61 0.15 5.88
N HIS A 92 5.21 0.35 4.63
CA HIS A 92 3.79 0.41 4.28
C HIS A 92 3.60 -0.10 2.86
N ILE A 93 2.59 -0.92 2.70
CA ILE A 93 2.21 -1.51 1.41
C ILE A 93 1.03 -0.73 0.88
N HIS A 94 1.19 -0.12 -0.29
CA HIS A 94 0.08 0.55 -0.97
C HIS A 94 -0.85 -0.48 -1.58
N VAL A 95 -2.14 -0.34 -1.33
CA VAL A 95 -3.20 -1.06 -2.03
C VAL A 95 -4.06 0.00 -2.70
N ILE A 96 -3.89 0.10 -4.00
CA ILE A 96 -4.48 1.20 -4.79
C ILE A 96 -5.58 0.63 -5.67
N PRO A 97 -6.86 0.88 -5.34
CA PRO A 97 -7.96 0.47 -6.21
C PRO A 97 -7.90 1.25 -7.52
N ARG A 98 -8.17 0.55 -8.61
CA ARG A 98 -8.15 1.15 -9.93
C ARG A 98 -9.53 1.06 -10.55
N TYR A 99 -9.91 2.14 -11.24
CA TYR A 99 -11.23 2.28 -11.84
C TYR A 99 -11.07 2.53 -13.32
N LYS A 100 -11.95 1.94 -14.13
CA LYS A 100 -11.92 2.11 -15.58
C LYS A 100 -12.01 3.61 -15.91
N GLY A 101 -11.05 4.09 -16.69
CA GLY A 101 -11.00 5.49 -17.09
C GLY A 101 -10.28 6.42 -16.12
N ASP A 102 -9.71 5.91 -15.03
CA ASP A 102 -9.00 6.74 -14.06
C ASP A 102 -7.68 7.31 -14.61
N MET A 103 -7.16 6.72 -15.66
CA MET A 103 -6.09 7.30 -16.47
C MET A 103 -6.22 6.84 -17.93
N ASP A 104 -5.64 7.58 -18.87
CA ASP A 104 -5.81 7.35 -20.29
C ASP A 104 -5.33 5.99 -20.76
N ASN A 105 -4.11 5.62 -20.41
CA ASN A 105 -3.52 4.35 -20.82
C ASN A 105 -2.74 3.74 -19.66
N PRO A 106 -3.33 2.77 -18.95
CA PRO A 106 -2.69 2.16 -17.78
C PRO A 106 -1.65 1.09 -18.13
N ARG A 107 -1.41 0.83 -19.41
CA ARG A 107 -0.49 -0.24 -19.82
C ARG A 107 0.85 -0.13 -19.09
N GLY A 108 1.29 -1.25 -18.54
CA GLY A 108 2.54 -1.35 -17.80
C GLY A 108 2.39 -1.08 -16.30
N GLY A 109 1.34 -0.34 -15.87
CA GLY A 109 1.00 -0.14 -14.46
C GLY A 109 2.18 0.24 -13.58
N VAL A 110 2.61 -0.70 -12.74
CA VAL A 110 3.72 -0.53 -11.78
C VAL A 110 5.03 -0.05 -12.45
N ARG A 111 5.23 -0.37 -13.71
CA ARG A 111 6.40 0.12 -14.47
C ARG A 111 6.46 1.64 -14.55
N GLY A 112 5.36 2.32 -14.25
CA GLY A 112 5.28 3.78 -14.23
C GLY A 112 6.12 4.44 -13.15
N VAL A 113 6.81 3.66 -12.30
CA VAL A 113 7.83 4.20 -11.39
C VAL A 113 8.94 4.94 -12.18
N ILE A 114 9.16 4.56 -13.42
CA ILE A 114 9.94 5.33 -14.39
C ILE A 114 8.98 5.68 -15.51
N PRO A 115 8.39 6.90 -15.50
CA PRO A 115 7.29 7.24 -16.40
C PRO A 115 7.57 6.99 -17.88
N SER A 116 8.79 7.28 -18.33
CA SER A 116 9.18 7.09 -19.74
C SER A 116 9.26 5.61 -20.15
N LYS A 117 9.25 4.71 -19.19
CA LYS A 117 9.37 3.25 -19.41
C LYS A 117 8.11 2.48 -19.03
N GLN A 118 7.05 3.18 -18.66
CA GLN A 118 5.81 2.53 -18.22
C GLN A 118 5.21 1.67 -19.33
N LYS A 119 5.02 2.25 -20.51
CA LYS A 119 4.35 1.57 -21.60
C LYS A 119 5.34 0.84 -22.50
N TYR A 120 4.96 -0.32 -22.98
CA TYR A 120 5.79 -1.17 -23.84
C TYR A 120 4.97 -1.87 -24.92
#